data_1ed1241fcc76ed4fc088e5ccd412f151
#
_entry.id   1ed1241fcc76ed4fc088e5ccd412f151
#
_cell.length_a   1.000
_cell.length_b   1.000
_cell.length_c   1.000
_cell.angle_alpha   90.00
_cell.angle_beta   90.00
_cell.angle_gamma   90.00
#
_symmetry.space_group_name_H-M   'P 1'
#
loop_
_entity.id
_entity.type
_entity.pdbx_description
1 polymer ?
#
loop_
_entity_poly.entity_id
_entity_poly.type
_entity_poly.pdbx_seq_one_letter_code
_entity_poly.pdbx_strand_id
1 'polypeptide(L)'
;PTEAELIAFFHECVKKVSIETCKTYVNYLRKPLDVNNKQSVLAWKKYYKWKGDIEAWKAIKTKKSGVDLRVPSEAEVREWLAKVKGTKVELLFRLLLESGVRLTEAVKVLSEYDPQSDACDPNTNICIYTLNWSRGSKRAFYVFHVSRLERQSVTYNYAKKLLHGLDIEPKYIRKFVATKMLELGIPAEVVDFLQGRTPSQILTKHYLDLLTLAKKYYPLYAE
;
A
#
# COMPACT_ATOMS: atom_id res chain seq x y z
N PRO A 1 -1.02 -13.70 -29.64
CA PRO A 1 0.28 -13.09 -29.99
C PRO A 1 1.33 -14.15 -30.33
N THR A 2 2.22 -13.84 -31.28
CA THR A 2 3.42 -14.63 -31.51
C THR A 2 4.48 -14.35 -30.43
N GLU A 3 5.49 -15.21 -30.28
CA GLU A 3 6.57 -14.98 -29.29
C GLU A 3 7.36 -13.69 -29.61
N ALA A 4 7.57 -13.39 -30.90
CA ALA A 4 8.20 -12.14 -31.33
C ALA A 4 7.38 -10.89 -30.90
N GLU A 5 6.06 -10.94 -31.06
CA GLU A 5 5.17 -9.87 -30.58
C GLU A 5 5.19 -9.73 -29.07
N LEU A 6 5.27 -10.84 -28.31
CA LEU A 6 5.35 -10.79 -26.84
C LEU A 6 6.65 -10.16 -26.36
N ILE A 7 7.78 -10.47 -27.02
CA ILE A 7 9.08 -9.86 -26.73
C ILE A 7 9.03 -8.34 -27.02
N ALA A 8 8.54 -7.94 -28.18
CA ALA A 8 8.41 -6.54 -28.55
C ALA A 8 7.48 -5.77 -27.60
N PHE A 9 6.33 -6.35 -27.25
CA PHE A 9 5.42 -5.79 -26.25
C PHE A 9 6.08 -5.66 -24.87
N PHE A 10 6.85 -6.67 -24.43
CA PHE A 10 7.55 -6.61 -23.14
C PHE A 10 8.52 -5.44 -23.10
N HIS A 11 9.35 -5.24 -24.13
CA HIS A 11 10.29 -4.12 -24.21
C HIS A 11 9.61 -2.74 -24.16
N GLU A 12 8.45 -2.59 -24.79
CA GLU A 12 7.67 -1.33 -24.66
C GLU A 12 6.98 -1.19 -23.32
N CYS A 13 6.54 -2.30 -22.74
CA CYS A 13 5.88 -2.33 -21.44
C CYS A 13 6.80 -1.85 -20.31
N VAL A 14 8.05 -2.32 -20.27
CA VAL A 14 9.00 -1.99 -19.18
C VAL A 14 9.41 -0.52 -19.16
N LYS A 15 9.21 0.22 -20.25
CA LYS A 15 9.39 1.67 -20.29
C LYS A 15 8.32 2.43 -19.49
N LYS A 16 7.17 1.80 -19.23
CA LYS A 16 5.98 2.46 -18.65
C LYS A 16 5.57 1.93 -17.29
N VAL A 17 5.85 0.65 -17.01
CA VAL A 17 5.49 -0.01 -15.74
C VAL A 17 6.60 -0.95 -15.29
N SER A 18 6.49 -1.48 -14.06
CA SER A 18 7.52 -2.36 -13.49
C SER A 18 7.71 -3.65 -14.31
N ILE A 19 8.93 -4.17 -14.31
CA ILE A 19 9.29 -5.44 -14.98
C ILE A 19 8.35 -6.57 -14.53
N GLU A 20 8.03 -6.68 -13.24
CA GLU A 20 7.15 -7.72 -12.71
C GLU A 20 5.71 -7.61 -13.26
N THR A 21 5.22 -6.38 -13.45
CA THR A 21 3.92 -6.17 -14.10
C THR A 21 3.95 -6.61 -15.56
N CYS A 22 5.05 -6.31 -16.27
CA CYS A 22 5.19 -6.70 -17.68
C CYS A 22 5.33 -8.22 -17.83
N LYS A 23 6.09 -8.91 -16.96
CA LYS A 23 6.13 -10.37 -16.90
C LYS A 23 4.74 -10.97 -16.69
N THR A 24 3.97 -10.38 -15.77
CA THR A 24 2.59 -10.80 -15.51
C THR A 24 1.72 -10.67 -16.76
N TYR A 25 1.79 -9.53 -17.46
CA TYR A 25 1.04 -9.33 -18.70
C TYR A 25 1.41 -10.36 -19.78
N VAL A 26 2.72 -10.58 -20.02
CA VAL A 26 3.19 -11.58 -21.00
C VAL A 26 2.68 -12.98 -20.65
N ASN A 27 2.69 -13.37 -19.38
CA ASN A 27 2.17 -14.67 -18.93
C ASN A 27 0.67 -14.84 -19.22
N TYR A 28 -0.12 -13.76 -19.08
CA TYR A 28 -1.54 -13.77 -19.45
C TYR A 28 -1.74 -13.77 -20.96
N LEU A 29 -0.90 -13.09 -21.74
CA LEU A 29 -0.99 -13.04 -23.19
C LEU A 29 -0.64 -14.37 -23.90
N ARG A 30 0.09 -15.26 -23.21
CA ARG A 30 0.35 -16.65 -23.68
C ARG A 30 -0.87 -17.56 -23.54
N LYS A 31 -1.94 -17.08 -22.90
CA LYS A 31 -3.20 -17.78 -22.69
C LYS A 31 -4.33 -17.06 -23.42
N PRO A 32 -5.42 -17.75 -23.77
CA PRO A 32 -6.61 -17.08 -24.27
C PRO A 32 -7.11 -16.01 -23.30
N LEU A 33 -7.81 -15.01 -23.85
CA LEU A 33 -8.43 -13.97 -23.03
C LEU A 33 -9.48 -14.60 -22.10
N ASP A 34 -9.24 -14.49 -20.81
CA ASP A 34 -10.23 -14.81 -19.78
C ASP A 34 -10.91 -13.51 -19.31
N VAL A 35 -12.16 -13.31 -19.74
CA VAL A 35 -12.96 -12.11 -19.43
C VAL A 35 -13.37 -12.03 -17.95
N ASN A 36 -13.27 -13.13 -17.20
CA ASN A 36 -13.55 -13.16 -15.77
C ASN A 36 -12.32 -12.84 -14.93
N ASN A 37 -11.13 -12.96 -15.50
CA ASN A 37 -9.88 -12.63 -14.83
C ASN A 37 -9.45 -11.19 -15.17
N LYS A 38 -9.51 -10.31 -14.17
CA LYS A 38 -9.14 -8.90 -14.33
C LYS A 38 -7.73 -8.68 -14.89
N GLN A 39 -6.75 -9.51 -14.51
CA GLN A 39 -5.37 -9.37 -14.97
C GLN A 39 -5.24 -9.79 -16.44
N SER A 40 -5.94 -10.87 -16.84
CA SER A 40 -6.05 -11.27 -18.25
C SER A 40 -6.63 -10.14 -19.10
N VAL A 41 -7.78 -9.59 -18.67
CA VAL A 41 -8.44 -8.46 -19.36
C VAL A 41 -7.50 -7.26 -19.49
N LEU A 42 -6.77 -6.89 -18.43
CA LEU A 42 -5.83 -5.76 -18.46
C LEU A 42 -4.65 -6.03 -19.40
N ALA A 43 -4.09 -7.24 -19.40
CA ALA A 43 -2.99 -7.62 -20.26
C ALA A 43 -3.39 -7.52 -21.75
N TRP A 44 -4.52 -8.13 -22.12
CA TRP A 44 -5.02 -8.10 -23.50
C TRP A 44 -5.40 -6.68 -23.95
N LYS A 45 -6.02 -5.86 -23.09
CA LYS A 45 -6.28 -4.45 -23.43
C LYS A 45 -4.98 -3.66 -23.66
N LYS A 46 -3.95 -3.88 -22.84
CA LYS A 46 -2.64 -3.23 -23.00
C LYS A 46 -1.97 -3.65 -24.28
N TYR A 47 -2.03 -4.93 -24.61
CA TYR A 47 -1.48 -5.50 -25.84
C TYR A 47 -2.16 -4.92 -27.09
N TYR A 48 -3.51 -4.95 -27.20
CA TYR A 48 -4.22 -4.39 -28.34
C TYR A 48 -3.99 -2.89 -28.51
N LYS A 49 -3.94 -2.16 -27.38
CA LYS A 49 -3.60 -0.73 -27.44
C LYS A 49 -2.17 -0.51 -27.98
N TRP A 50 -1.21 -1.33 -27.59
CA TRP A 50 0.16 -1.28 -28.11
C TRP A 50 0.23 -1.62 -29.59
N LYS A 51 -0.52 -2.64 -30.02
CA LYS A 51 -0.58 -3.09 -31.40
C LYS A 51 -1.32 -2.09 -32.32
N GLY A 52 -2.03 -1.13 -31.76
CA GLY A 52 -2.86 -0.19 -32.54
C GLY A 52 -4.21 -0.77 -32.97
N ASP A 53 -4.57 -1.96 -32.49
CA ASP A 53 -5.86 -2.60 -32.77
C ASP A 53 -6.94 -1.99 -31.87
N ILE A 54 -7.48 -0.85 -32.32
CA ILE A 54 -8.46 -0.07 -31.57
C ILE A 54 -9.80 -0.79 -31.45
N GLU A 55 -10.19 -1.58 -32.45
CA GLU A 55 -11.45 -2.33 -32.44
C GLU A 55 -11.40 -3.42 -31.35
N ALA A 56 -10.37 -4.25 -31.34
CA ALA A 56 -10.19 -5.26 -30.31
C ALA A 56 -10.02 -4.63 -28.91
N TRP A 57 -9.32 -3.49 -28.80
CA TRP A 57 -9.17 -2.76 -27.54
C TRP A 57 -10.51 -2.27 -26.98
N LYS A 58 -11.41 -1.73 -27.85
CA LYS A 58 -12.74 -1.26 -27.46
C LYS A 58 -13.67 -2.41 -27.09
N ALA A 59 -13.59 -3.54 -27.81
CA ALA A 59 -14.43 -4.71 -27.59
C ALA A 59 -14.23 -5.32 -26.18
N ILE A 60 -13.03 -5.20 -25.61
CA ILE A 60 -12.74 -5.74 -24.27
C ILE A 60 -13.26 -4.77 -23.20
N LYS A 61 -14.32 -5.14 -22.50
CA LYS A 61 -14.87 -4.39 -21.36
C LYS A 61 -14.15 -4.78 -20.06
N THR A 62 -13.68 -3.77 -19.31
CA THR A 62 -13.13 -3.97 -17.97
C THR A 62 -14.26 -3.97 -16.94
N LYS A 63 -14.44 -5.05 -16.19
CA LYS A 63 -15.36 -5.05 -15.04
C LYS A 63 -14.87 -4.04 -14.00
N LYS A 64 -15.76 -3.17 -13.53
CA LYS A 64 -15.46 -2.31 -12.38
C LYS A 64 -15.23 -3.20 -11.16
N SER A 65 -14.21 -2.89 -10.35
CA SER A 65 -14.02 -3.55 -9.07
C SER A 65 -15.18 -3.19 -8.14
N GLY A 66 -15.74 -4.18 -7.46
CA GLY A 66 -16.71 -3.92 -6.39
C GLY A 66 -16.06 -3.12 -5.24
N VAL A 67 -16.90 -2.49 -4.44
CA VAL A 67 -16.48 -1.83 -3.20
C VAL A 67 -16.40 -2.90 -2.12
N ASP A 68 -15.23 -3.04 -1.51
CA ASP A 68 -15.03 -3.90 -0.34
C ASP A 68 -15.35 -3.09 0.92
N LEU A 69 -16.52 -3.29 1.51
CA LEU A 69 -17.02 -2.54 2.67
C LEU A 69 -16.56 -3.14 4.01
N ARG A 70 -15.88 -4.30 4.02
CA ARG A 70 -15.42 -4.92 5.25
C ARG A 70 -14.41 -4.03 5.97
N VAL A 71 -14.69 -3.74 7.25
CA VAL A 71 -13.76 -3.16 8.22
C VAL A 71 -13.69 -4.14 9.38
N PRO A 72 -12.50 -4.52 9.87
CA PRO A 72 -12.39 -5.41 11.04
C PRO A 72 -12.90 -4.71 12.30
N SER A 73 -13.43 -5.50 13.21
CA SER A 73 -13.79 -5.03 14.54
C SER A 73 -12.55 -4.89 15.44
N GLU A 74 -12.68 -4.15 16.54
CA GLU A 74 -11.62 -4.08 17.56
C GLU A 74 -11.27 -5.45 18.15
N ALA A 75 -12.27 -6.32 18.31
CA ALA A 75 -12.07 -7.68 18.80
C ALA A 75 -11.19 -8.50 17.84
N GLU A 76 -11.46 -8.42 16.52
CA GLU A 76 -10.60 -9.06 15.51
C GLU A 76 -9.16 -8.52 15.54
N VAL A 77 -8.99 -7.20 15.69
CA VAL A 77 -7.64 -6.60 15.75
C VAL A 77 -6.90 -7.03 17.02
N ARG A 78 -7.58 -7.14 18.16
CA ARG A 78 -7.00 -7.67 19.40
C ARG A 78 -6.59 -9.15 19.25
N GLU A 79 -7.42 -9.95 18.57
CA GLU A 79 -7.07 -11.35 18.25
C GLU A 79 -5.82 -11.40 17.35
N TRP A 80 -5.72 -10.53 16.34
CA TRP A 80 -4.54 -10.46 15.49
C TRP A 80 -3.28 -10.06 16.26
N LEU A 81 -3.39 -9.08 17.18
CA LEU A 81 -2.28 -8.72 18.08
C LEU A 81 -1.81 -9.91 18.92
N ALA A 82 -2.73 -10.70 19.44
CA ALA A 82 -2.40 -11.91 20.19
C ALA A 82 -1.71 -12.97 19.31
N LYS A 83 -2.17 -13.16 18.07
CA LYS A 83 -1.60 -14.12 17.10
C LYS A 83 -0.19 -13.72 16.65
N VAL A 84 0.12 -12.43 16.51
CA VAL A 84 1.45 -11.97 16.06
C VAL A 84 2.47 -11.86 17.21
N LYS A 85 2.01 -11.86 18.46
CA LYS A 85 2.87 -11.71 19.63
C LYS A 85 3.98 -12.78 19.66
N GLY A 86 5.22 -12.35 19.82
CA GLY A 86 6.41 -13.21 19.81
C GLY A 86 6.81 -13.74 18.44
N THR A 87 6.11 -13.36 17.37
CA THR A 87 6.49 -13.74 16.00
C THR A 87 7.44 -12.70 15.38
N LYS A 88 8.11 -13.11 14.30
CA LYS A 88 8.99 -12.20 13.51
C LYS A 88 8.26 -11.04 12.85
N VAL A 89 6.94 -11.04 12.82
CA VAL A 89 6.12 -9.97 12.23
C VAL A 89 5.41 -9.11 13.28
N GLU A 90 5.68 -9.30 14.55
CA GLU A 90 5.05 -8.51 15.62
C GLU A 90 5.31 -7.01 15.44
N LEU A 91 6.59 -6.60 15.35
CA LEU A 91 6.94 -5.18 15.17
C LEU A 91 6.37 -4.61 13.87
N LEU A 92 6.40 -5.38 12.78
CA LEU A 92 5.79 -4.99 11.52
C LEU A 92 4.28 -4.78 11.66
N PHE A 93 3.58 -5.67 12.35
CA PHE A 93 2.14 -5.56 12.57
C PHE A 93 1.81 -4.34 13.43
N ARG A 94 2.57 -4.10 14.51
CA ARG A 94 2.44 -2.90 15.34
C ARG A 94 2.61 -1.63 14.52
N LEU A 95 3.67 -1.55 13.72
CA LEU A 95 3.90 -0.40 12.85
C LEU A 95 2.74 -0.18 11.85
N LEU A 96 2.19 -1.25 11.27
CA LEU A 96 1.00 -1.15 10.40
C LEU A 96 -0.22 -0.64 11.15
N LEU A 97 -0.43 -1.07 12.39
CA LEU A 97 -1.57 -0.66 13.22
C LEU A 97 -1.42 0.79 13.69
N GLU A 98 -0.24 1.21 14.08
CA GLU A 98 0.02 2.56 14.54
C GLU A 98 -0.07 3.60 13.41
N SER A 99 0.50 3.29 12.25
CA SER A 99 0.64 4.25 11.15
C SER A 99 -0.44 4.15 10.07
N GLY A 100 -1.04 2.98 9.89
CA GLY A 100 -1.94 2.70 8.77
C GLY A 100 -1.28 2.74 7.39
N VAL A 101 0.05 2.75 7.28
CA VAL A 101 0.77 2.72 6.00
C VAL A 101 0.59 1.39 5.28
N ARG A 102 1.02 1.29 4.02
CA ARG A 102 0.96 0.02 3.27
C ARG A 102 2.03 -0.94 3.75
N LEU A 103 1.77 -2.26 3.62
CA LEU A 103 2.75 -3.30 3.94
C LEU A 103 4.11 -3.05 3.28
N THR A 104 4.14 -2.58 2.03
CA THR A 104 5.39 -2.25 1.33
C THR A 104 6.17 -1.11 1.98
N GLU A 105 5.47 -0.13 2.52
CA GLU A 105 6.05 1.02 3.21
C GLU A 105 6.59 0.58 4.58
N ALA A 106 5.81 -0.16 5.36
CA ALA A 106 6.23 -0.69 6.65
C ALA A 106 7.43 -1.64 6.54
N VAL A 107 7.43 -2.54 5.54
CA VAL A 107 8.58 -3.41 5.25
C VAL A 107 9.83 -2.58 4.92
N LYS A 108 9.69 -1.54 4.09
CA LYS A 108 10.82 -0.67 3.75
C LYS A 108 11.37 0.05 4.97
N VAL A 109 10.50 0.62 5.81
CA VAL A 109 10.93 1.26 7.07
C VAL A 109 11.76 0.28 7.90
N LEU A 110 11.26 -0.92 8.19
CA LEU A 110 11.96 -1.87 9.06
C LEU A 110 13.20 -2.48 8.41
N SER A 111 13.21 -2.73 7.10
CA SER A 111 14.38 -3.31 6.43
C SER A 111 15.54 -2.33 6.25
N GLU A 112 15.24 -1.04 6.15
CA GLU A 112 16.20 0.03 5.92
C GLU A 112 16.26 1.02 7.10
N TYR A 113 15.73 0.66 8.27
CA TYR A 113 15.62 1.55 9.43
C TYR A 113 16.93 2.25 9.75
N ASP A 114 16.85 3.57 9.86
CA ASP A 114 17.92 4.47 10.24
C ASP A 114 17.44 5.35 11.40
N PRO A 115 18.02 5.22 12.62
CA PRO A 115 17.64 6.04 13.77
C PRO A 115 17.78 7.55 13.55
N GLN A 116 18.64 8.00 12.63
CA GLN A 116 18.81 9.43 12.33
C GLN A 116 17.60 10.01 11.56
N SER A 117 16.82 9.14 10.92
CA SER A 117 15.60 9.51 10.21
C SER A 117 14.35 9.45 11.09
N ASP A 118 14.50 9.09 12.38
CA ASP A 118 13.42 8.86 13.33
C ASP A 118 13.45 9.91 14.46
N ALA A 119 12.53 10.87 14.40
CA ALA A 119 12.42 11.95 15.38
C ALA A 119 11.31 11.64 16.38
N CYS A 120 11.67 11.39 17.64
CA CYS A 120 10.73 11.10 18.72
C CYS A 120 10.57 12.29 19.67
N ASP A 121 9.34 12.59 20.04
CA ASP A 121 9.02 13.52 21.12
C ASP A 121 9.13 12.79 22.48
N PRO A 122 10.05 13.23 23.38
CA PRO A 122 10.25 12.57 24.66
C PRO A 122 9.06 12.68 25.62
N ASN A 123 8.15 13.65 25.42
CA ASN A 123 6.99 13.85 26.29
C ASN A 123 5.82 12.95 25.92
N THR A 124 5.64 12.65 24.64
CA THR A 124 4.51 11.87 24.11
C THR A 124 4.91 10.47 23.65
N ASN A 125 6.20 10.19 23.51
CA ASN A 125 6.74 8.99 22.86
C ASN A 125 6.26 8.81 21.40
N ILE A 126 5.68 9.83 20.79
CA ILE A 126 5.30 9.79 19.38
C ILE A 126 6.53 10.05 18.54
N CYS A 127 6.80 9.14 17.63
CA CYS A 127 7.91 9.18 16.71
C CYS A 127 7.43 9.43 15.26
N ILE A 128 8.25 10.12 14.48
CA ILE A 128 8.01 10.43 13.08
C ILE A 128 9.21 10.00 12.26
N TYR A 129 9.10 8.87 11.59
CA TYR A 129 10.13 8.39 10.70
C TYR A 129 10.03 9.07 9.34
N THR A 130 11.12 9.68 8.86
CA THR A 130 11.20 10.30 7.55
C THR A 130 11.49 9.26 6.49
N LEU A 131 10.46 8.78 5.79
CA LEU A 131 10.57 7.73 4.77
C LEU A 131 10.89 8.32 3.38
N ASN A 132 10.26 9.42 3.02
CA ASN A 132 10.38 10.14 1.75
C ASN A 132 10.48 9.22 0.51
N TRP A 133 9.58 8.26 0.40
CA TRP A 133 9.62 7.22 -0.61
C TRP A 133 8.41 7.27 -1.55
N SER A 134 8.67 7.08 -2.84
CA SER A 134 7.65 7.00 -3.86
C SER A 134 7.74 5.71 -4.68
N ARG A 135 6.57 5.17 -5.04
CA ARG A 135 6.45 4.00 -5.91
C ARG A 135 5.31 4.21 -6.90
N GLY A 136 5.65 4.56 -8.13
CA GLY A 136 4.68 4.99 -9.14
C GLY A 136 3.94 6.24 -8.70
N SER A 137 2.61 6.18 -8.62
CA SER A 137 1.77 7.29 -8.15
C SER A 137 1.61 7.35 -6.63
N LYS A 138 2.22 6.43 -5.88
CA LYS A 138 2.09 6.33 -4.42
C LYS A 138 3.29 6.96 -3.77
N ARG A 139 3.06 7.83 -2.78
CA ARG A 139 4.12 8.50 -2.01
C ARG A 139 3.80 8.37 -0.53
N ALA A 140 4.82 8.06 0.29
CA ALA A 140 4.78 8.16 1.74
C ALA A 140 5.98 8.98 2.18
N PHE A 141 5.71 10.11 2.82
CA PHE A 141 6.76 11.03 3.26
C PHE A 141 7.21 10.71 4.69
N TYR A 142 6.23 10.47 5.55
CA TYR A 142 6.43 10.25 6.98
C TYR A 142 5.64 9.04 7.44
N VAL A 143 6.16 8.38 8.46
CA VAL A 143 5.49 7.28 9.15
C VAL A 143 5.45 7.61 10.64
N PHE A 144 4.25 7.79 11.18
CA PHE A 144 4.02 8.08 12.59
C PHE A 144 3.87 6.77 13.35
N HIS A 145 4.51 6.68 14.51
CA HIS A 145 4.47 5.48 15.35
C HIS A 145 4.77 5.79 16.81
N VAL A 146 4.51 4.83 17.71
CA VAL A 146 4.84 4.89 19.14
C VAL A 146 5.76 3.73 19.57
N SER A 147 5.75 2.63 18.84
CA SER A 147 6.67 1.51 19.11
C SER A 147 8.11 1.90 18.82
N ARG A 148 9.03 1.43 19.67
CA ARG A 148 10.45 1.54 19.36
C ARG A 148 10.79 0.68 18.14
N LEU A 149 11.22 1.34 17.06
CA LEU A 149 11.63 0.65 15.85
C LEU A 149 13.08 0.15 15.94
N GLU A 150 13.33 -0.92 15.21
CA GLU A 150 14.66 -1.49 14.98
C GLU A 150 14.74 -2.07 13.57
N ARG A 151 15.96 -2.17 13.07
CA ARG A 151 16.17 -2.76 11.73
C ARG A 151 15.89 -4.25 11.76
N GLN A 152 15.03 -4.71 10.84
CA GLN A 152 14.66 -6.11 10.71
C GLN A 152 14.93 -6.62 9.29
N SER A 153 15.48 -7.83 9.19
CA SER A 153 15.61 -8.53 7.91
C SER A 153 14.26 -9.13 7.51
N VAL A 154 13.39 -8.27 6.92
CA VAL A 154 12.05 -8.66 6.48
C VAL A 154 11.86 -8.27 5.01
N THR A 155 11.33 -9.21 4.20
CA THR A 155 10.94 -8.94 2.82
C THR A 155 9.43 -8.88 2.68
N TYR A 156 8.94 -8.17 1.66
CA TYR A 156 7.50 -8.08 1.41
C TYR A 156 6.81 -9.45 1.26
N ASN A 157 7.41 -10.36 0.47
CA ASN A 157 6.82 -11.68 0.23
C ASN A 157 6.80 -12.54 1.51
N TYR A 158 7.84 -12.46 2.31
CA TYR A 158 7.93 -13.17 3.58
C TYR A 158 6.88 -12.63 4.57
N ALA A 159 6.81 -11.31 4.77
CA ALA A 159 5.83 -10.67 5.63
C ALA A 159 4.39 -11.00 5.20
N LYS A 160 4.11 -10.88 3.90
CA LYS A 160 2.79 -11.21 3.34
C LYS A 160 2.41 -12.67 3.61
N LYS A 161 3.35 -13.62 3.40
CA LYS A 161 3.10 -15.05 3.64
C LYS A 161 2.80 -15.34 5.10
N LEU A 162 3.58 -14.76 6.02
CA LEU A 162 3.36 -14.97 7.47
C LEU A 162 2.03 -14.37 7.93
N LEU A 163 1.72 -13.13 7.56
CA LEU A 163 0.44 -12.51 7.93
C LEU A 163 -0.74 -13.28 7.37
N HIS A 164 -0.67 -13.70 6.10
CA HIS A 164 -1.72 -14.53 5.50
C HIS A 164 -1.88 -15.89 6.19
N GLY A 165 -0.78 -16.51 6.65
CA GLY A 165 -0.82 -17.74 7.44
C GLY A 165 -1.48 -17.58 8.82
N LEU A 166 -1.62 -16.35 9.30
CA LEU A 166 -2.34 -15.99 10.53
C LEU A 166 -3.77 -15.46 10.25
N ASP A 167 -4.24 -15.57 9.02
CA ASP A 167 -5.51 -14.98 8.52
C ASP A 167 -5.58 -13.46 8.63
N ILE A 168 -4.43 -12.79 8.52
CA ILE A 168 -4.31 -11.33 8.61
C ILE A 168 -4.04 -10.75 7.22
N GLU A 169 -4.99 -9.99 6.69
CA GLU A 169 -4.83 -9.25 5.44
C GLU A 169 -4.46 -7.79 5.71
N PRO A 170 -3.25 -7.33 5.34
CA PRO A 170 -2.76 -5.97 5.66
C PRO A 170 -3.68 -4.83 5.20
N LYS A 171 -4.45 -5.05 4.13
CA LYS A 171 -5.43 -4.07 3.66
C LYS A 171 -6.51 -3.76 4.70
N TYR A 172 -6.89 -4.74 5.52
CA TYR A 172 -7.91 -4.56 6.55
C TYR A 172 -7.37 -3.84 7.78
N ILE A 173 -6.09 -4.05 8.15
CA ILE A 173 -5.43 -3.25 9.19
C ILE A 173 -5.52 -1.76 8.81
N ARG A 174 -5.14 -1.43 7.58
CA ARG A 174 -5.18 -0.06 7.08
C ARG A 174 -6.59 0.54 7.03
N LYS A 175 -7.62 -0.26 6.72
CA LYS A 175 -9.01 0.17 6.78
C LYS A 175 -9.45 0.46 8.21
N PHE A 176 -9.10 -0.44 9.14
CA PHE A 176 -9.39 -0.26 10.57
C PHE A 176 -8.77 1.04 11.08
N VAL A 177 -7.47 1.26 10.85
CA VAL A 177 -6.77 2.49 11.27
C VAL A 177 -7.44 3.74 10.72
N ALA A 178 -7.75 3.76 9.41
CA ALA A 178 -8.44 4.91 8.81
C ALA A 178 -9.81 5.17 9.44
N THR A 179 -10.59 4.10 9.67
CA THR A 179 -11.92 4.22 10.30
C THR A 179 -11.80 4.77 11.71
N LYS A 180 -10.87 4.24 12.53
CA LYS A 180 -10.65 4.71 13.89
C LYS A 180 -10.20 6.16 13.95
N MET A 181 -9.27 6.56 13.09
CA MET A 181 -8.84 7.96 13.01
C MET A 181 -10.00 8.90 12.66
N LEU A 182 -10.89 8.51 11.73
CA LEU A 182 -12.08 9.29 11.38
C LEU A 182 -13.09 9.34 12.53
N GLU A 183 -13.32 8.23 13.24
CA GLU A 183 -14.19 8.17 14.43
C GLU A 183 -13.70 9.11 15.56
N LEU A 184 -12.38 9.29 15.69
CA LEU A 184 -11.75 10.22 16.62
C LEU A 184 -11.78 11.69 16.13
N GLY A 185 -12.42 11.97 15.01
CA GLY A 185 -12.56 13.33 14.45
C GLY A 185 -11.31 13.83 13.71
N ILE A 186 -10.36 12.97 13.37
CA ILE A 186 -9.21 13.36 12.57
C ILE A 186 -9.68 13.63 11.14
N PRO A 187 -9.37 14.81 10.55
CA PRO A 187 -9.77 15.15 9.19
C PRO A 187 -9.31 14.12 8.15
N ALA A 188 -10.16 13.81 7.16
CA ALA A 188 -9.86 12.79 6.16
C ALA A 188 -8.57 13.06 5.37
N GLU A 189 -8.24 14.32 5.12
CA GLU A 189 -7.00 14.73 4.46
C GLU A 189 -5.76 14.40 5.29
N VAL A 190 -5.86 14.53 6.62
CA VAL A 190 -4.80 14.17 7.57
C VAL A 190 -4.66 12.64 7.62
N VAL A 191 -5.76 11.90 7.67
CA VAL A 191 -5.76 10.43 7.61
C VAL A 191 -5.11 9.95 6.31
N ASP A 192 -5.46 10.55 5.18
CA ASP A 192 -4.85 10.22 3.88
C ASP A 192 -3.34 10.49 3.88
N PHE A 193 -2.90 11.61 4.45
CA PHE A 193 -1.49 11.94 4.58
C PHE A 193 -0.74 10.95 5.48
N LEU A 194 -1.24 10.66 6.68
CA LEU A 194 -0.68 9.68 7.62
C LEU A 194 -0.54 8.30 6.96
N GLN A 195 -1.52 7.90 6.17
CA GLN A 195 -1.49 6.64 5.44
C GLN A 195 -0.66 6.68 4.14
N GLY A 196 0.04 7.75 3.82
CA GLY A 196 0.83 7.86 2.59
C GLY A 196 -0.03 7.81 1.31
N ARG A 197 -1.19 8.47 1.31
CA ARG A 197 -1.98 8.75 0.11
C ARG A 197 -1.64 10.14 -0.42
N THR A 198 -1.53 10.26 -1.73
CA THR A 198 -1.34 11.57 -2.35
C THR A 198 -2.69 12.29 -2.36
N PRO A 199 -2.78 13.52 -1.82
CA PRO A 199 -3.99 14.31 -1.90
C PRO A 199 -4.44 14.52 -3.35
N SER A 200 -5.73 14.35 -3.62
CA SER A 200 -6.31 14.56 -4.95
C SER A 200 -6.79 16.01 -5.18
N GLN A 201 -7.15 16.70 -4.09
CA GLN A 201 -7.64 18.06 -4.16
C GLN A 201 -6.49 19.08 -4.21
N ILE A 202 -6.66 20.14 -5.00
CA ILE A 202 -5.65 21.20 -5.18
C ILE A 202 -5.37 21.91 -3.86
N LEU A 203 -6.40 22.25 -3.08
CA LEU A 203 -6.27 22.88 -1.77
C LEU A 203 -5.37 22.07 -0.84
N THR A 204 -5.67 20.80 -0.67
CA THR A 204 -4.92 19.90 0.22
C THR A 204 -3.48 19.71 -0.25
N LYS A 205 -3.27 19.64 -1.56
CA LYS A 205 -1.95 19.38 -2.14
C LYS A 205 -0.98 20.56 -2.04
N HIS A 206 -1.48 21.79 -2.12
CA HIS A 206 -0.65 22.98 -2.30
C HIS A 206 -0.73 23.99 -1.16
N TYR A 207 -1.79 23.98 -0.35
CA TYR A 207 -2.06 25.04 0.62
C TYR A 207 -2.14 24.56 2.07
N LEU A 208 -2.30 23.25 2.33
CA LEU A 208 -2.36 22.74 3.69
C LEU A 208 -0.98 22.25 4.15
N ASP A 209 -0.56 22.70 5.32
CA ASP A 209 0.56 22.08 6.03
C ASP A 209 0.11 20.78 6.71
N LEU A 210 0.09 19.71 5.93
CA LEU A 210 -0.36 18.41 6.38
C LEU A 210 0.53 17.80 7.47
N LEU A 211 1.81 18.13 7.50
CA LEU A 211 2.72 17.64 8.55
C LEU A 211 2.38 18.25 9.90
N THR A 212 2.18 19.59 9.95
CA THR A 212 1.75 20.26 11.18
C THR A 212 0.38 19.76 11.65
N LEU A 213 -0.57 19.60 10.73
CA LEU A 213 -1.87 19.02 11.06
C LEU A 213 -1.75 17.57 11.56
N ALA A 214 -0.92 16.74 10.92
CA ALA A 214 -0.69 15.38 11.36
C ALA A 214 -0.09 15.32 12.77
N LYS A 215 0.90 16.15 13.08
CA LYS A 215 1.48 16.29 14.44
C LYS A 215 0.42 16.69 15.48
N LYS A 216 -0.54 17.56 15.10
CA LYS A 216 -1.61 18.00 15.99
C LYS A 216 -2.64 16.89 16.27
N TYR A 217 -3.00 16.12 15.25
CA TYR A 217 -4.12 15.18 15.33
C TYR A 217 -3.71 13.74 15.65
N TYR A 218 -2.50 13.30 15.28
CA TYR A 218 -2.06 11.92 15.52
C TYR A 218 -2.06 11.51 16.99
N PRO A 219 -1.75 12.38 17.97
CA PRO A 219 -1.86 12.04 19.40
C PRO A 219 -3.24 11.48 19.81
N LEU A 220 -4.32 11.96 19.21
CA LEU A 220 -5.68 11.45 19.49
C LEU A 220 -5.85 9.96 19.15
N TYR A 221 -5.05 9.46 18.25
CA TYR A 221 -5.06 8.04 17.84
C TYR A 221 -4.03 7.21 18.61
N ALA A 222 -2.93 7.82 19.02
CA ALA A 222 -1.81 7.15 19.71
C ALA A 222 -2.11 6.82 21.18
N GLU A 223 -3.10 7.48 21.80
CA GLU A 223 -3.63 7.19 23.14
C GLU A 223 -4.44 5.86 23.14
#